data_ab5b6f40ea1ed2f26fea13e48915f6f0
#
_entry.id   ab5b6f40ea1ed2f26fea13e48915f6f0
#
_cell.length_a   1.000
_cell.length_b   1.000
_cell.length_c   1.000
_cell.angle_alpha   90.00
_cell.angle_beta   90.00
_cell.angle_gamma   90.00
#
_symmetry.space_group_name_H-M   'P 1'
#
loop_
_entity.id
_entity.type
_entity.pdbx_description
1 polymer ?
#
loop_
_entity_poly.entity_id
_entity_poly.type
_entity_poly.pdbx_seq_one_letter_code
_entity_poly.pdbx_strand_id
1 'polypeptide(L)' 'MPSVVINGPKIDDIEIKRKLVKDITDALEKAYKLQREAYTVVIKENSPENVGSGGILIVDKYKKA' A
#
# COMPACT_ATOMS: atom_id res chain seq x y z
N MET A 1 7.44 -14.04 11.05
CA MET A 1 6.61 -12.86 11.26
C MET A 1 6.02 -12.39 9.93
N PRO A 2 4.69 -12.43 9.77
CA PRO A 2 4.10 -12.00 8.50
C PRO A 2 4.27 -10.51 8.28
N SER A 3 4.64 -10.15 7.08
CA SER A 3 4.74 -8.74 6.71
C SER A 3 4.14 -8.51 5.34
N VAL A 4 3.55 -7.34 5.16
CA VAL A 4 2.93 -6.93 3.91
C VAL A 4 3.55 -5.60 3.49
N VAL A 5 3.93 -5.52 2.22
CA VAL A 5 4.42 -4.27 1.66
C VAL A 5 3.47 -3.85 0.55
N ILE A 6 2.95 -2.63 0.67
CA ILE A 6 2.04 -2.08 -0.31
C ILE A 6 2.78 -1.02 -1.11
N ASN A 7 2.84 -1.21 -2.43
CA ASN A 7 3.41 -0.20 -3.33
C ASN A 7 2.25 0.45 -4.07
N GLY A 8 2.13 1.74 -3.96
CA GLY A 8 1.02 2.43 -4.61
C GLY A 8 1.17 3.93 -4.58
N PRO A 9 0.19 4.64 -5.10
CA PRO A 9 0.21 6.10 -5.06
C PRO A 9 -0.02 6.61 -3.65
N LYS A 10 0.22 7.89 -3.48
CA LYS A 10 0.06 8.53 -2.17
C LYS A 10 -1.39 8.49 -1.71
N ILE A 11 -1.57 8.19 -0.44
CA ILE A 11 -2.85 8.32 0.25
C ILE A 11 -2.76 9.56 1.12
N ASP A 12 -3.60 10.55 0.84
CA ASP A 12 -3.47 11.85 1.51
C ASP A 12 -4.04 11.89 2.91
N ASP A 13 -5.00 11.02 3.21
CA ASP A 13 -5.71 11.03 4.49
C ASP A 13 -5.14 9.97 5.42
N ILE A 14 -4.61 10.41 6.57
CA ILE A 14 -4.01 9.49 7.55
C ILE A 14 -5.05 8.52 8.12
N GLU A 15 -6.32 8.94 8.20
CA GLU A 15 -7.35 8.04 8.72
C GLU A 15 -7.62 6.88 7.76
N ILE A 16 -7.50 7.13 6.46
CA ILE A 16 -7.64 6.06 5.48
C ILE A 16 -6.48 5.07 5.63
N LYS A 17 -5.27 5.57 5.89
CA LYS A 17 -4.12 4.69 6.13
C LYS A 17 -4.32 3.84 7.38
N ARG A 18 -4.85 4.45 8.44
CA ARG A 18 -5.12 3.70 9.67
C ARG A 18 -6.09 2.57 9.44
N LYS A 19 -7.17 2.85 8.71
CA LYS A 19 -8.15 1.82 8.40
C LYS A 19 -7.57 0.74 7.50
N LEU A 20 -6.78 1.13 6.52
CA LEU A 20 -6.15 0.17 5.61
C LEU A 20 -5.27 -0.81 6.37
N VAL A 21 -4.39 -0.29 7.23
CA VAL A 21 -3.49 -1.13 8.04
C VAL A 21 -4.28 -2.03 8.98
N LYS A 22 -5.33 -1.49 9.59
CA LYS A 22 -6.17 -2.28 10.48
C LYS A 22 -6.85 -3.42 9.73
N ASP A 23 -7.44 -3.13 8.58
CA ASP A 23 -8.19 -4.13 7.82
C ASP A 23 -7.25 -5.23 7.29
N ILE A 24 -6.05 -4.85 6.84
CA ILE A 24 -5.07 -5.83 6.38
C ILE A 24 -4.62 -6.72 7.54
N THR A 25 -4.36 -6.11 8.69
CA THR A 25 -3.95 -6.87 9.87
C THR A 25 -5.06 -7.83 10.31
N ASP A 26 -6.32 -7.38 10.24
CA ASP A 26 -7.45 -8.25 10.57
C ASP A 26 -7.46 -9.49 9.66
N ALA A 27 -7.21 -9.29 8.37
CA ALA A 27 -7.18 -10.40 7.43
C ALA A 27 -6.02 -11.35 7.70
N LEU A 28 -4.85 -10.81 8.02
CA LEU A 28 -3.68 -11.63 8.35
C LEU A 28 -3.92 -12.43 9.62
N GLU A 29 -4.56 -11.81 10.59
CA GLU A 29 -4.84 -12.48 11.87
C GLU A 29 -5.76 -13.67 11.67
N LYS A 30 -6.74 -13.56 10.79
CA LYS A 30 -7.63 -14.66 10.47
C LYS A 30 -6.89 -15.82 9.82
N ALA A 31 -5.89 -15.52 9.00
CA ALA A 31 -5.13 -16.53 8.28
C ALA A 31 -4.08 -17.20 9.16
N TYR A 32 -3.29 -16.41 9.88
CA TYR A 32 -2.14 -16.91 10.62
C TYR A 32 -2.44 -17.22 12.07
N LYS A 33 -3.44 -16.57 12.65
CA LYS A 33 -3.87 -16.78 14.03
C LYS A 33 -2.75 -16.53 15.05
N LEU A 34 -1.97 -15.49 14.78
CA LEU A 34 -0.93 -15.04 15.70
C LEU A 34 -1.40 -13.75 16.36
N GLN A 35 -0.68 -13.32 17.39
CA GLN A 35 -1.02 -12.06 18.04
C GLN A 35 -0.79 -10.88 17.10
N ARG A 36 -1.56 -9.83 17.31
CA ARG A 36 -1.56 -8.66 16.40
C ARG A 36 -0.17 -8.05 16.21
N GLU A 37 0.63 -8.04 17.26
CA GLU A 37 1.96 -7.44 17.21
C GLU A 37 2.92 -8.20 16.30
N ALA A 38 2.57 -9.40 15.87
CA ALA A 38 3.41 -10.18 14.98
C ALA A 38 3.36 -9.70 13.53
N TYR A 39 2.37 -8.87 13.18
CA TYR A 39 2.18 -8.46 11.78
C TYR A 39 2.72 -7.07 11.53
N THR A 40 3.37 -6.91 10.39
CA THR A 40 3.89 -5.62 9.96
C THR A 40 3.31 -5.28 8.59
N VAL A 41 2.83 -4.05 8.44
CA VAL A 41 2.32 -3.55 7.17
C VAL A 41 3.10 -2.28 6.83
N VAL A 42 3.72 -2.27 5.67
CA VAL A 42 4.49 -1.12 5.19
C VAL A 42 3.81 -0.55 3.97
N ILE A 43 3.54 0.75 3.99
CA ILE A 43 2.95 1.45 2.86
C ILE A 43 4.06 2.25 2.19
N LYS A 44 4.37 1.89 0.96
CA LYS A 44 5.36 2.62 0.16
C LYS A 44 4.63 3.45 -0.88
N GLU A 45 4.65 4.75 -0.68
CA GLU A 45 3.98 5.67 -1.58
C GLU A 45 4.93 6.11 -2.66
N ASN A 46 4.53 5.92 -3.91
CA ASN A 46 5.34 6.25 -5.05
C ASN A 46 4.65 7.31 -5.89
N SER A 47 5.37 8.39 -6.17
CA SER A 47 4.88 9.43 -7.06
C SER A 47 4.72 8.85 -8.48
N PRO A 48 3.68 9.27 -9.24
CA PRO A 48 3.52 8.81 -10.62
C PRO A 48 4.73 9.08 -11.51
N GLU A 49 5.54 10.08 -11.16
CA GLU A 49 6.76 10.37 -11.92
C GLU A 49 7.88 9.39 -11.63
N ASN A 50 7.70 8.51 -10.64
CA ASN A 50 8.69 7.50 -10.28
C ASN A 50 8.25 6.08 -10.64
N VAL A 51 7.13 5.94 -11.33
CA VAL A 51 6.59 4.62 -11.67
C VAL A 51 6.32 4.56 -13.16
N GLY A 52 6.86 3.54 -13.80
CA GLY A 52 6.67 3.33 -15.23
C GLY A 52 5.94 2.03 -15.52
N SER A 53 5.21 2.01 -16.62
CA SER A 53 4.54 0.81 -17.10
C SER A 53 4.60 0.82 -18.62
N GLY A 54 5.06 -0.29 -19.19
CA GLY A 54 5.18 -0.38 -20.64
C GLY A 54 6.16 0.63 -21.23
N GLY A 55 7.15 1.06 -20.43
CA GLY A 55 8.14 2.01 -20.87
C GLY A 55 7.71 3.46 -20.79
N ILE A 56 6.55 3.73 -20.19
CA ILE A 56 6.00 5.08 -20.07
C ILE A 56 5.72 5.38 -18.61
N LEU A 57 6.10 6.57 -18.16
CA LEU A 57 5.82 6.97 -16.78
C LEU A 57 4.31 7.10 -16.56
N ILE A 58 3.86 6.70 -15.38
CA ILE A 58 2.44 6.77 -15.04
C ILE A 58 1.93 8.21 -15.14
N VAL A 59 2.74 9.18 -14.74
CA VAL A 59 2.35 10.59 -14.83
C VAL A 59 2.00 10.98 -16.26
N ASP A 60 2.70 10.40 -17.24
CA ASP A 60 2.45 10.71 -18.65
C ASP A 60 1.22 9.99 -19.19
N LYS A 61 0.92 8.80 -18.65
CA LYS A 61 -0.25 8.04 -19.09
C LYS A 61 -1.56 8.75 -18.73
N TYR A 62 -1.59 9.44 -17.61
CA TYR A 62 -2.79 10.13 -17.15
C TYR A 62 -2.86 11.58 -17.60
N LYS A 63 -1.84 12.03 -18.30
CA LYS A 63 -1.81 13.39 -18.81
C LYS A 63 -2.66 13.47 -20.07
N LYS A 64 -3.66 14.32 -20.02
CA LYS A 64 -4.50 14.55 -21.20
C LYS A 64 -3.85 15.56 -22.09
N ALA A 65 -3.76 15.21 -23.35
CA ALA A 65 -3.25 16.15 -24.35
C ALA A 65 -4.30 17.22 -24.64
#